data_b3d587599138960061d49131d58d8f82
#
_entry.id   b3d587599138960061d49131d58d8f82
#
_cell.length_a   1.000
_cell.length_b   1.000
_cell.length_c   1.000
_cell.angle_alpha   90.00
_cell.angle_beta   90.00
_cell.angle_gamma   90.00
#
_symmetry.space_group_name_H-M   'P 1'
#
loop_
_entity.id
_entity.type
_entity.pdbx_description
1 polymer ?
#
loop_
_entity_poly.entity_id
_entity_poly.type
_entity_poly.pdbx_seq_one_letter_code
_entity_poly.pdbx_strand_id
1 'polypeptide(L)'
;MKKMKKEAMWAYVFILVPLCTFIVFTLYPVISAAVISFQKYKPLGSEWVGLDNYINTFKNGLFYKALKNTLVYSIITVPVSMLLSFMISIMILPFRKKLQSVFKAAFYLPAIASGVALSFVWKWIYDPLPSGLLNNVVKMFGLSNQNWLGSQKTAMLSLIIMAVFAGLGQNVIIYTAALLGIDSTYYEAADIDGA
;
A
#
# COMPACT_ATOMS: atom_id res chain seq x y z
N MET A 1 38.55 -12.59 25.06
CA MET A 1 37.47 -13.60 25.16
C MET A 1 36.30 -13.22 26.09
N LYS A 2 36.48 -12.75 27.34
CA LYS A 2 35.37 -12.36 28.23
C LYS A 2 34.53 -11.18 27.70
N LYS A 3 35.14 -10.17 27.06
CA LYS A 3 34.46 -8.99 26.51
C LYS A 3 33.54 -9.37 25.32
N MET A 4 34.00 -10.20 24.39
CA MET A 4 33.20 -10.73 23.26
C MET A 4 32.01 -11.56 23.74
N LYS A 5 32.13 -12.36 24.81
CA LYS A 5 31.00 -13.11 25.39
C LYS A 5 29.93 -12.19 25.98
N LYS A 6 30.36 -11.08 26.61
CA LYS A 6 29.43 -10.09 27.18
C LYS A 6 28.70 -9.30 26.06
N GLU A 7 29.39 -8.93 24.99
CA GLU A 7 28.79 -8.26 23.82
C GLU A 7 27.81 -9.18 23.11
N ALA A 8 28.15 -10.44 22.91
CA ALA A 8 27.24 -11.44 22.35
C ALA A 8 25.99 -11.64 23.23
N MET A 9 26.13 -11.66 24.54
CA MET A 9 25.00 -11.79 25.47
C MET A 9 24.04 -10.60 25.36
N TRP A 10 24.54 -9.38 25.26
CA TRP A 10 23.72 -8.20 25.08
C TRP A 10 23.02 -8.21 23.70
N ALA A 11 23.70 -8.67 22.64
CA ALA A 11 23.09 -8.83 21.32
C ALA A 11 21.88 -9.79 21.38
N TYR A 12 22.00 -10.91 22.07
CA TYR A 12 20.88 -11.83 22.27
C TYR A 12 19.71 -11.18 23.07
N VAL A 13 20.02 -10.42 24.12
CA VAL A 13 18.99 -9.71 24.90
C VAL A 13 18.24 -8.70 24.01
N PHE A 14 18.95 -7.94 23.17
CA PHE A 14 18.30 -7.00 22.24
C PHE A 14 17.44 -7.68 21.17
N ILE A 15 17.83 -8.88 20.71
CA ILE A 15 17.04 -9.66 19.74
C ILE A 15 15.85 -10.34 20.42
N LEU A 16 15.97 -10.70 21.70
CA LEU A 16 14.93 -11.45 22.41
C LEU A 16 13.62 -10.66 22.53
N VAL A 17 13.69 -9.34 22.76
CA VAL A 17 12.50 -8.50 22.90
C VAL A 17 11.66 -8.48 21.62
N PRO A 18 12.20 -8.12 20.43
CA PRO A 18 11.42 -8.18 19.18
C PRO A 18 11.03 -9.62 18.82
N LEU A 19 11.84 -10.63 19.17
CA LEU A 19 11.49 -12.03 18.94
C LEU A 19 10.29 -12.46 19.78
N CYS A 20 10.24 -12.11 21.06
CA CYS A 20 9.08 -12.39 21.91
C CYS A 20 7.82 -11.68 21.43
N THR A 21 7.94 -10.39 21.02
CA THR A 21 6.83 -9.66 20.43
C THR A 21 6.34 -10.32 19.15
N PHE A 22 7.24 -10.76 18.27
CA PHE A 22 6.89 -11.49 17.06
C PHE A 22 6.17 -12.82 17.37
N ILE A 23 6.68 -13.61 18.31
CA ILE A 23 6.08 -14.90 18.70
C ILE A 23 4.66 -14.68 19.25
N VAL A 24 4.50 -13.72 20.18
CA VAL A 24 3.21 -13.51 20.87
C VAL A 24 2.17 -12.83 19.97
N PHE A 25 2.58 -11.80 19.20
CA PHE A 25 1.62 -10.97 18.48
C PHE A 25 1.53 -11.29 16.97
N THR A 26 2.42 -12.13 16.45
CA THR A 26 2.36 -12.53 15.03
C THR A 26 2.25 -14.04 14.90
N LEU A 27 3.20 -14.79 15.42
CA LEU A 27 3.28 -16.25 15.20
C LEU A 27 2.11 -16.97 15.89
N TYR A 28 1.84 -16.67 17.16
CA TYR A 28 0.73 -17.29 17.89
C TYR A 28 -0.63 -17.01 17.24
N PRO A 29 -1.03 -15.77 16.88
CA PRO A 29 -2.28 -15.52 16.18
C PRO A 29 -2.37 -16.22 14.81
N VAL A 30 -1.27 -16.30 14.04
CA VAL A 30 -1.23 -17.00 12.76
C VAL A 30 -1.50 -18.51 12.95
N ILE A 31 -0.81 -19.14 13.90
CA ILE A 31 -1.03 -20.56 14.21
C ILE A 31 -2.48 -20.78 14.72
N SER A 32 -2.95 -19.92 15.61
CA SER A 32 -4.34 -19.99 16.12
C SER A 32 -5.37 -19.84 15.00
N ALA A 33 -5.16 -18.90 14.07
CA ALA A 33 -6.03 -18.72 12.90
C ALA A 33 -6.03 -19.98 12.02
N ALA A 34 -4.86 -20.59 11.80
CA ALA A 34 -4.77 -21.85 11.07
C ALA A 34 -5.55 -22.98 11.75
N VAL A 35 -5.46 -23.11 13.05
CA VAL A 35 -6.22 -24.12 13.81
C VAL A 35 -7.73 -23.83 13.76
N ILE A 36 -8.14 -22.58 13.97
CA ILE A 36 -9.56 -22.15 13.93
C ILE A 36 -10.14 -22.35 12.51
N SER A 37 -9.34 -22.25 11.46
CA SER A 37 -9.82 -22.45 10.09
C SER A 37 -10.41 -23.86 9.83
N PHE A 38 -10.02 -24.85 10.64
CA PHE A 38 -10.58 -26.22 10.62
C PHE A 38 -11.76 -26.40 11.56
N GLN A 39 -12.19 -25.35 12.23
CA GLN A 39 -13.27 -25.38 13.23
C GLN A 39 -14.43 -24.50 12.78
N LYS A 40 -15.65 -24.90 13.15
CA LYS A 40 -16.83 -24.04 13.13
C LYS A 40 -16.85 -23.26 14.44
N TYR A 41 -16.40 -22.01 14.38
CA TYR A 41 -16.34 -21.15 15.55
C TYR A 41 -17.74 -20.76 16.03
N LYS A 42 -18.06 -21.02 17.30
CA LYS A 42 -19.30 -20.62 17.95
C LYS A 42 -18.96 -19.94 19.28
N PRO A 43 -19.78 -18.96 19.76
CA PRO A 43 -19.54 -18.29 21.05
C PRO A 43 -19.51 -19.23 22.26
N LEU A 44 -20.24 -20.35 22.19
CA LEU A 44 -20.37 -21.34 23.25
C LEU A 44 -19.57 -22.62 23.02
N GLY A 45 -18.59 -22.58 22.17
CA GLY A 45 -17.70 -23.71 21.85
C GLY A 45 -17.48 -23.88 20.36
N SER A 46 -16.29 -24.32 19.97
CA SER A 46 -15.95 -24.61 18.59
C SER A 46 -16.07 -26.10 18.30
N GLU A 47 -16.60 -26.44 17.15
CA GLU A 47 -16.69 -27.81 16.65
C GLU A 47 -15.64 -28.01 15.55
N TRP A 48 -14.92 -29.12 15.60
CA TRP A 48 -13.97 -29.48 14.56
C TRP A 48 -14.72 -29.97 13.31
N VAL A 49 -14.54 -29.27 12.18
CA VAL A 49 -15.23 -29.56 10.92
C VAL A 49 -14.25 -29.94 9.79
N GLY A 50 -12.98 -30.10 10.11
CA GLY A 50 -11.97 -30.44 9.11
C GLY A 50 -11.90 -29.43 7.95
N LEU A 51 -12.05 -29.90 6.72
CA LEU A 51 -11.93 -29.06 5.50
C LEU A 51 -13.24 -28.42 5.05
N ASP A 52 -14.34 -28.57 5.78
CA ASP A 52 -15.65 -28.06 5.31
C ASP A 52 -15.67 -26.55 5.08
N ASN A 53 -14.97 -25.77 5.89
CA ASN A 53 -14.86 -24.33 5.68
C ASN A 53 -14.21 -24.00 4.34
N TYR A 54 -13.16 -24.72 3.96
CA TYR A 54 -12.46 -24.54 2.69
C TYR A 54 -13.33 -24.98 1.50
N ILE A 55 -13.98 -26.14 1.61
CA ILE A 55 -14.89 -26.64 0.58
C ILE A 55 -16.03 -25.65 0.34
N ASN A 56 -16.64 -25.12 1.41
CA ASN A 56 -17.71 -24.16 1.32
C ASN A 56 -17.24 -22.83 0.73
N THR A 57 -16.03 -22.38 1.07
CA THR A 57 -15.41 -21.18 0.52
C THR A 57 -15.20 -21.32 -0.99
N PHE A 58 -14.62 -22.44 -1.45
CA PHE A 58 -14.40 -22.69 -2.87
C PHE A 58 -15.68 -22.95 -3.66
N LYS A 59 -16.78 -23.35 -3.03
CA LYS A 59 -18.10 -23.44 -3.68
C LYS A 59 -18.83 -22.08 -3.75
N ASN A 60 -18.36 -21.08 -3.01
CA ASN A 60 -19.04 -19.80 -2.92
C ASN A 60 -18.61 -18.85 -4.07
N GLY A 61 -19.55 -18.48 -4.92
CA GLY A 61 -19.30 -17.54 -6.02
C GLY A 61 -18.78 -16.16 -5.59
N LEU A 62 -19.11 -15.71 -4.36
CA LEU A 62 -18.59 -14.46 -3.80
C LEU A 62 -17.07 -14.52 -3.57
N PHE A 63 -16.54 -15.69 -3.24
CA PHE A 63 -15.09 -15.89 -3.09
C PHE A 63 -14.35 -15.57 -4.41
N TYR A 64 -14.81 -16.14 -5.51
CA TYR A 64 -14.19 -15.88 -6.82
C TYR A 64 -14.35 -14.43 -7.27
N LYS A 65 -15.49 -13.81 -6.97
CA LYS A 65 -15.70 -12.39 -7.25
C LYS A 65 -14.73 -11.52 -6.43
N ALA A 66 -14.56 -11.82 -5.15
CA ALA A 66 -13.61 -11.11 -4.29
C ALA A 66 -12.16 -11.32 -4.75
N LEU A 67 -11.79 -12.56 -5.08
CA LEU A 67 -10.46 -12.89 -5.60
C LEU A 67 -10.16 -12.14 -6.90
N LYS A 68 -11.10 -12.16 -7.86
CA LYS A 68 -10.98 -11.39 -9.11
C LYS A 68 -10.81 -9.90 -8.85
N ASN A 69 -11.62 -9.32 -7.96
CA ASN A 69 -11.54 -7.90 -7.62
C ASN A 69 -10.18 -7.56 -7.00
N THR A 70 -9.68 -8.40 -6.10
CA THR A 70 -8.36 -8.22 -5.47
C THR A 70 -7.23 -8.32 -6.50
N LEU A 71 -7.30 -9.28 -7.41
CA LEU A 71 -6.32 -9.41 -8.48
C LEU A 71 -6.32 -8.20 -9.42
N VAL A 72 -7.49 -7.77 -9.90
CA VAL A 72 -7.62 -6.58 -10.76
C VAL A 72 -7.09 -5.34 -10.04
N TYR A 73 -7.49 -5.15 -8.79
CA TYR A 73 -7.02 -4.04 -7.97
C TYR A 73 -5.49 -4.04 -7.85
N SER A 74 -4.89 -5.17 -7.49
CA SER A 74 -3.44 -5.27 -7.27
C SER A 74 -2.63 -5.13 -8.56
N ILE A 75 -3.07 -5.80 -9.64
CA ILE A 75 -2.39 -5.76 -10.95
C ILE A 75 -2.38 -4.34 -11.54
N ILE A 76 -3.40 -3.54 -11.27
CA ILE A 76 -3.45 -2.16 -11.75
C ILE A 76 -2.76 -1.21 -10.78
N THR A 77 -3.09 -1.28 -9.48
CA THR A 77 -2.59 -0.33 -8.48
C THR A 77 -1.07 -0.38 -8.34
N VAL A 78 -0.48 -1.57 -8.26
CA VAL A 78 0.95 -1.71 -8.01
C VAL A 78 1.79 -1.18 -9.17
N PRO A 79 1.61 -1.63 -10.43
CA PRO A 79 2.41 -1.09 -11.54
C PRO A 79 2.18 0.40 -11.78
N VAL A 80 0.93 0.87 -11.69
CA VAL A 80 0.62 2.30 -11.90
C VAL A 80 1.28 3.16 -10.82
N SER A 81 1.19 2.76 -9.55
CA SER A 81 1.85 3.47 -8.44
C SER A 81 3.37 3.50 -8.61
N MET A 82 3.98 2.37 -8.98
CA MET A 82 5.41 2.27 -9.22
C MET A 82 5.86 3.15 -10.38
N LEU A 83 5.20 3.06 -11.53
CA LEU A 83 5.53 3.83 -12.72
C LEU A 83 5.38 5.33 -12.48
N LEU A 84 4.26 5.78 -11.91
CA LEU A 84 4.04 7.18 -11.61
C LEU A 84 5.09 7.72 -10.61
N SER A 85 5.38 6.96 -9.56
CA SER A 85 6.37 7.37 -8.57
C SER A 85 7.79 7.45 -9.17
N PHE A 86 8.13 6.51 -10.05
CA PHE A 86 9.41 6.51 -10.76
C PHE A 86 9.51 7.72 -11.70
N MET A 87 8.48 7.97 -12.51
CA MET A 87 8.43 9.14 -13.40
C MET A 87 8.56 10.46 -12.62
N ILE A 88 7.81 10.60 -11.52
CA ILE A 88 7.90 11.77 -10.64
C ILE A 88 9.32 11.91 -10.08
N SER A 89 9.96 10.80 -9.68
CA SER A 89 11.32 10.83 -9.13
C SER A 89 12.34 11.32 -10.18
N ILE A 90 12.26 10.84 -11.41
CA ILE A 90 13.11 11.34 -12.51
C ILE A 90 12.88 12.83 -12.76
N MET A 91 11.63 13.27 -12.77
CA MET A 91 11.29 14.69 -12.98
C MET A 91 11.80 15.61 -11.86
N ILE A 92 11.93 15.09 -10.64
CA ILE A 92 12.43 15.86 -9.48
C ILE A 92 13.96 15.97 -9.49
N LEU A 93 14.69 15.00 -10.04
CA LEU A 93 16.16 14.95 -10.01
C LEU A 93 16.87 16.21 -10.52
N PRO A 94 16.47 16.84 -11.64
CA PRO A 94 17.18 18.01 -12.18
C PRO A 94 17.06 19.26 -11.30
N PHE A 95 16.12 19.27 -10.35
CA PHE A 95 15.92 20.44 -9.51
C PHE A 95 16.98 20.59 -8.42
N ARG A 96 17.17 21.80 -7.93
CA ARG A 96 18.04 22.10 -6.77
C ARG A 96 17.55 21.31 -5.53
N LYS A 97 18.46 20.85 -4.68
CA LYS A 97 18.18 20.04 -3.47
C LYS A 97 17.01 20.59 -2.61
N LYS A 98 16.93 21.91 -2.46
CA LYS A 98 15.84 22.54 -1.70
C LYS A 98 14.47 22.29 -2.35
N LEU A 99 14.36 22.40 -3.67
CA LEU A 99 13.12 22.17 -4.40
C LEU A 99 12.76 20.70 -4.44
N GLN A 100 13.75 19.81 -4.61
CA GLN A 100 13.54 18.36 -4.45
C GLN A 100 12.93 18.00 -3.09
N SER A 101 13.41 18.65 -2.00
CA SER A 101 12.88 18.41 -0.66
C SER A 101 11.43 18.86 -0.53
N VAL A 102 11.07 19.99 -1.14
CA VAL A 102 9.68 20.50 -1.15
C VAL A 102 8.76 19.54 -1.88
N PHE A 103 9.14 19.08 -3.08
CA PHE A 103 8.33 18.10 -3.82
C PHE A 103 8.17 16.77 -3.07
N LYS A 104 9.28 16.23 -2.54
CA LYS A 104 9.23 15.00 -1.72
C LYS A 104 8.31 15.17 -0.52
N ALA A 105 8.39 16.29 0.19
CA ALA A 105 7.51 16.59 1.32
C ALA A 105 6.03 16.68 0.88
N ALA A 106 5.75 17.36 -0.24
CA ALA A 106 4.38 17.51 -0.75
C ALA A 106 3.75 16.16 -1.12
N PHE A 107 4.49 15.29 -1.81
CA PHE A 107 3.99 13.94 -2.14
C PHE A 107 3.90 13.03 -0.91
N TYR A 108 4.76 13.22 0.09
CA TYR A 108 4.77 12.38 1.30
C TYR A 108 3.73 12.83 2.34
N LEU A 109 3.25 14.06 2.26
CA LEU A 109 2.27 14.61 3.21
C LEU A 109 1.02 13.72 3.40
N PRO A 110 0.41 13.15 2.32
CA PRO A 110 -0.71 12.23 2.50
C PRO A 110 -0.34 10.97 3.29
N ALA A 111 0.89 10.46 3.15
CA ALA A 111 1.33 9.24 3.83
C ALA A 111 1.50 9.41 5.36
N ILE A 112 1.78 10.63 5.82
CA ILE A 112 1.88 10.96 7.25
C ILE A 112 0.57 11.46 7.85
N ALA A 113 -0.38 11.83 7.02
CA ALA A 113 -1.68 12.28 7.51
C ALA A 113 -2.46 11.11 8.15
N SER A 114 -3.25 11.44 9.17
CA SER A 114 -4.12 10.46 9.80
C SER A 114 -5.05 9.82 8.75
N GLY A 115 -5.16 8.49 8.76
CA GLY A 115 -6.09 7.77 7.88
C GLY A 115 -7.54 8.25 8.00
N VAL A 116 -7.94 8.69 9.19
CA VAL A 116 -9.26 9.29 9.43
C VAL A 116 -9.39 10.61 8.67
N ALA A 117 -8.40 11.51 8.77
CA ALA A 117 -8.42 12.77 8.06
C ALA A 117 -8.44 12.57 6.53
N LEU A 118 -7.62 11.67 6.02
CA LEU A 118 -7.62 11.31 4.60
C LEU A 118 -8.97 10.74 4.15
N SER A 119 -9.62 9.92 4.97
CA SER A 119 -10.94 9.37 4.65
C SER A 119 -11.99 10.47 4.46
N PHE A 120 -11.98 11.52 5.26
CA PHE A 120 -12.87 12.67 5.05
C PHE A 120 -12.55 13.43 3.76
N VAL A 121 -11.28 13.63 3.44
CA VAL A 121 -10.86 14.27 2.18
C VAL A 121 -11.35 13.46 0.98
N TRP A 122 -11.11 12.15 0.96
CA TRP A 122 -11.56 11.28 -0.12
C TRP A 122 -13.08 11.19 -0.20
N LYS A 123 -13.78 11.16 0.96
CA LYS A 123 -15.24 11.20 1.00
C LYS A 123 -15.78 12.46 0.34
N TRP A 124 -15.16 13.63 0.57
CA TRP A 124 -15.54 14.86 -0.10
C TRP A 124 -15.18 14.87 -1.59
N ILE A 125 -14.01 14.36 -1.97
CA ILE A 125 -13.62 14.23 -3.40
C ILE A 125 -14.62 13.38 -4.16
N TYR A 126 -15.05 12.25 -3.60
CA TYR A 126 -15.97 11.28 -4.20
C TYR A 126 -17.44 11.49 -3.82
N ASP A 127 -17.81 12.62 -3.23
CA ASP A 127 -19.18 12.91 -2.87
C ASP A 127 -20.06 12.84 -4.14
N PRO A 128 -21.14 12.01 -4.14
CA PRO A 128 -22.06 11.90 -5.28
C PRO A 128 -22.87 13.17 -5.52
N LEU A 129 -22.96 14.06 -4.55
CA LEU A 129 -23.67 15.33 -4.65
C LEU A 129 -22.93 16.33 -5.57
N PRO A 130 -23.62 17.38 -6.04
CA PRO A 130 -23.00 18.45 -6.82
C PRO A 130 -21.85 19.19 -6.12
N SER A 131 -21.76 19.10 -4.78
CA SER A 131 -20.68 19.67 -3.95
C SER A 131 -19.38 18.86 -4.01
N GLY A 132 -19.42 17.62 -4.50
CA GLY A 132 -18.22 16.77 -4.62
C GLY A 132 -17.21 17.34 -5.60
N LEU A 133 -15.93 17.34 -5.20
CA LEU A 133 -14.87 17.91 -6.02
C LEU A 133 -14.81 17.27 -7.41
N LEU A 134 -14.85 15.95 -7.48
CA LEU A 134 -14.73 15.22 -8.74
C LEU A 134 -15.97 15.42 -9.63
N ASN A 135 -17.16 15.52 -9.04
CA ASN A 135 -18.38 15.84 -9.77
C ASN A 135 -18.39 17.28 -10.31
N ASN A 136 -17.77 18.23 -9.62
CA ASN A 136 -17.57 19.57 -10.18
C ASN A 136 -16.65 19.54 -11.40
N VAL A 137 -15.58 18.74 -11.36
CA VAL A 137 -14.66 18.60 -12.49
C VAL A 137 -15.37 17.94 -13.69
N VAL A 138 -16.06 16.81 -13.50
CA VAL A 138 -16.74 16.14 -14.63
C VAL A 138 -17.87 16.99 -15.24
N LYS A 139 -18.51 17.85 -14.45
CA LYS A 139 -19.50 18.81 -14.97
C LYS A 139 -18.90 19.85 -15.93
N MET A 140 -17.64 20.27 -15.70
CA MET A 140 -16.94 21.18 -16.62
C MET A 140 -16.79 20.59 -18.02
N PHE A 141 -16.80 19.25 -18.13
CA PHE A 141 -16.77 18.51 -19.38
C PHE A 141 -18.17 18.10 -19.89
N GLY A 142 -19.23 18.65 -19.31
CA GLY A 142 -20.62 18.37 -19.73
C GLY A 142 -21.13 16.99 -19.31
N LEU A 143 -20.43 16.29 -18.40
CA LEU A 143 -20.84 14.97 -17.92
C LEU A 143 -21.76 15.08 -16.69
N SER A 144 -22.65 14.08 -16.54
CA SER A 144 -23.54 13.98 -15.39
C SER A 144 -22.79 13.55 -14.12
N ASN A 145 -23.35 13.91 -12.96
CA ASN A 145 -22.83 13.48 -11.67
C ASN A 145 -22.74 11.96 -11.59
N GLN A 146 -21.65 11.49 -11.00
CA GLN A 146 -21.38 10.08 -10.80
C GLN A 146 -21.44 9.72 -9.31
N ASN A 147 -21.96 8.53 -9.01
CA ASN A 147 -21.81 7.94 -7.68
C ASN A 147 -20.54 7.08 -7.66
N TRP A 148 -19.41 7.74 -7.39
CA TRP A 148 -18.06 7.19 -7.53
C TRP A 148 -17.84 5.88 -6.76
N LEU A 149 -18.28 5.82 -5.51
CA LEU A 149 -18.09 4.67 -4.62
C LEU A 149 -19.30 3.73 -4.58
N GLY A 150 -20.49 4.24 -4.90
CA GLY A 150 -21.73 3.45 -4.86
C GLY A 150 -22.08 2.75 -6.16
N SER A 151 -21.42 3.08 -7.27
CA SER A 151 -21.65 2.44 -8.57
C SER A 151 -20.64 1.31 -8.83
N GLN A 152 -21.12 0.16 -9.27
CA GLN A 152 -20.25 -0.97 -9.64
C GLN A 152 -19.26 -0.62 -10.77
N LYS A 153 -19.60 0.35 -11.63
CA LYS A 153 -18.74 0.77 -12.75
C LYS A 153 -17.56 1.62 -12.31
N THR A 154 -17.73 2.44 -11.28
CA THR A 154 -16.73 3.44 -10.87
C THR A 154 -16.00 3.08 -9.58
N ALA A 155 -16.61 2.27 -8.71
CA ALA A 155 -16.06 1.98 -7.38
C ALA A 155 -14.64 1.43 -7.42
N MET A 156 -14.36 0.44 -8.28
CA MET A 156 -13.02 -0.15 -8.40
C MET A 156 -11.99 0.88 -8.85
N LEU A 157 -12.29 1.68 -9.86
CA LEU A 157 -11.42 2.74 -10.36
C LEU A 157 -11.15 3.78 -9.27
N SER A 158 -12.18 4.19 -8.54
CA SER A 158 -12.07 5.15 -7.43
C SER A 158 -11.14 4.65 -6.32
N LEU A 159 -11.26 3.37 -5.95
CA LEU A 159 -10.37 2.74 -4.97
C LEU A 159 -8.93 2.64 -5.47
N ILE A 160 -8.71 2.33 -6.75
CA ILE A 160 -7.39 2.28 -7.36
C ILE A 160 -6.74 3.66 -7.34
N ILE A 161 -7.45 4.71 -7.75
CA ILE A 161 -6.95 6.09 -7.74
C ILE A 161 -6.53 6.49 -6.31
N MET A 162 -7.39 6.23 -5.33
CA MET A 162 -7.10 6.53 -3.93
C MET A 162 -5.83 5.82 -3.44
N ALA A 163 -5.69 4.53 -3.76
CA ALA A 163 -4.55 3.73 -3.33
C ALA A 163 -3.24 4.14 -4.02
N VAL A 164 -3.30 4.46 -5.31
CA VAL A 164 -2.16 4.98 -6.06
C VAL A 164 -1.66 6.27 -5.40
N PHE A 165 -2.55 7.24 -5.16
CA PHE A 165 -2.18 8.49 -4.50
C PHE A 165 -1.60 8.30 -3.12
N ALA A 166 -2.16 7.39 -2.32
CA ALA A 166 -1.64 7.07 -0.98
C ALA A 166 -0.22 6.49 -1.02
N GLY A 167 0.09 5.70 -2.04
CA GLY A 167 1.40 5.04 -2.20
C GLY A 167 2.48 5.91 -2.84
N LEU A 168 2.12 6.99 -3.56
CA LEU A 168 3.08 7.78 -4.34
C LEU A 168 4.23 8.33 -3.48
N GLY A 169 3.93 8.93 -2.34
CA GLY A 169 4.91 9.66 -1.56
C GLY A 169 6.07 8.80 -1.06
N GLN A 170 5.76 7.64 -0.50
CA GLN A 170 6.78 6.72 -0.01
C GLN A 170 7.66 6.20 -1.16
N ASN A 171 7.04 5.80 -2.26
CA ASN A 171 7.76 5.30 -3.43
C ASN A 171 8.64 6.38 -4.07
N VAL A 172 8.18 7.63 -4.17
CA VAL A 172 8.98 8.76 -4.69
C VAL A 172 10.24 8.98 -3.85
N ILE A 173 10.15 8.87 -2.52
CA ILE A 173 11.33 9.00 -1.65
C ILE A 173 12.32 7.87 -1.93
N ILE A 174 11.83 6.62 -2.00
CA ILE A 174 12.67 5.44 -2.24
C ILE A 174 13.36 5.53 -3.61
N TYR A 175 12.60 5.80 -4.67
CA TYR A 175 13.17 5.91 -6.01
C TYR A 175 14.14 7.09 -6.16
N THR A 176 13.81 8.24 -5.57
CA THR A 176 14.74 9.40 -5.61
C THR A 176 16.04 9.07 -4.88
N ALA A 177 15.97 8.38 -3.74
CA ALA A 177 17.17 7.96 -3.00
C ALA A 177 18.00 6.94 -3.80
N ALA A 178 17.36 5.97 -4.44
CA ALA A 178 18.01 4.99 -5.29
C ALA A 178 18.70 5.64 -6.50
N LEU A 179 18.02 6.56 -7.19
CA LEU A 179 18.55 7.27 -8.35
C LEU A 179 19.73 8.19 -7.98
N LEU A 180 19.68 8.84 -6.83
CA LEU A 180 20.79 9.67 -6.32
C LEU A 180 21.99 8.82 -5.84
N GLY A 181 21.81 7.53 -5.61
CA GLY A 181 22.87 6.59 -5.24
C GLY A 181 23.61 5.98 -6.42
N ILE A 182 23.17 6.24 -7.64
CA ILE A 182 23.87 5.79 -8.86
C ILE A 182 25.13 6.65 -9.04
N ASP A 183 26.28 5.99 -9.19
CA ASP A 183 27.57 6.67 -9.38
C ASP A 183 27.59 7.42 -10.73
N SER A 184 28.11 8.65 -10.72
CA SER A 184 28.20 9.49 -11.92
C SER A 184 29.03 8.86 -13.04
N THR A 185 29.95 7.98 -12.72
CA THR A 185 30.79 7.26 -13.69
C THR A 185 29.97 6.45 -14.68
N TYR A 186 28.79 5.93 -14.27
CA TYR A 186 27.89 5.22 -15.20
C TYR A 186 27.26 6.16 -16.24
N TYR A 187 26.92 7.37 -15.84
CA TYR A 187 26.37 8.37 -16.76
C TYR A 187 27.44 8.89 -17.71
N GLU A 188 28.68 9.13 -17.22
CA GLU A 188 29.82 9.53 -18.04
C GLU A 188 30.19 8.46 -19.07
N ALA A 189 30.14 7.18 -18.70
CA ALA A 189 30.36 6.08 -19.63
C ALA A 189 29.27 6.01 -20.71
N ALA A 190 27.99 6.17 -20.32
CA ALA A 190 26.88 6.20 -21.27
C ALA A 190 26.99 7.37 -22.27
N ASP A 191 27.37 8.55 -21.77
CA ASP A 191 27.60 9.72 -22.64
C ASP A 191 28.73 9.47 -23.67
N ILE A 192 29.78 8.75 -23.30
CA ILE A 192 30.87 8.37 -24.22
C ILE A 192 30.38 7.36 -25.28
N ASP A 193 29.53 6.41 -24.86
CA ASP A 193 28.96 5.39 -25.75
C ASP A 193 27.79 5.93 -26.61
N GLY A 194 27.37 7.18 -26.38
CA GLY A 194 26.28 7.85 -27.12
C GLY A 194 24.88 7.35 -26.78
N ALA A 195 24.66 6.87 -25.55
CA ALA A 195 23.41 6.29 -25.04
C ALA A 195 22.54 7.34 -24.34
#